data_665ad7c267a6a10e5924ff460fdd7737
#
_entry.id   665ad7c267a6a10e5924ff460fdd7737
#
_cell.length_a   1.000
_cell.length_b   1.000
_cell.length_c   1.000
_cell.angle_alpha   90.00
_cell.angle_beta   90.00
_cell.angle_gamma   90.00
#
_symmetry.space_group_name_H-M   'P 1'
#
loop_
_entity.id
_entity.type
_entity.pdbx_description
1 polymer ?
#
loop_
_entity_poly.entity_id
_entity_poly.type
_entity_poly.pdbx_seq_one_letter_code
_entity_poly.pdbx_strand_id
1 'polypeptide(L)'
;INPEWNSVQILVLSPTRELCMQIGSDLKKYSKYLPDIRVTCVYGGTDIRRQMKELQKGVHVVVATPGRLVDLLNRKALNIETVFAVVLDEADEMLNMGFQEDLDFILSNTPKDKNTYLFSATMPKEVERIARNYLVNQKEISVGKKNQGADTVSHQYYMVRAKDCYETLRRIVDCSPSMYAIIFTRTKNDAQDIAKHLQRDGIDCDALHGDLSQAQRDNVMNAFRAKRLKVLVATDVAARGLDVDCLTHVINYNLPEDVESYTHRSGRTGRAGKEGISIAIIHSKEKGKLRRIEGILKKKFEYKQVPVGEEICRAQLAFYADKILASEDQEDMDLYAPDVYEKFAELTKEELIQHLVSYEFGKLLKKYKNTADLNISEDDRGGRS
;
A
#
# COMPACT_ATOMS: atom_id res chain seq x y z
N ILE A 1 -8.31 10.11 -30.67
CA ILE A 1 -7.62 8.92 -31.21
C ILE A 1 -8.30 8.56 -32.53
N ASN A 2 -7.51 8.37 -33.59
CA ASN A 2 -7.98 7.88 -34.86
C ASN A 2 -7.74 6.36 -34.96
N PRO A 3 -8.78 5.51 -35.01
CA PRO A 3 -8.62 4.07 -35.06
C PRO A 3 -8.01 3.53 -36.35
N GLU A 4 -8.09 4.30 -37.45
CA GLU A 4 -7.51 3.92 -38.74
C GLU A 4 -5.97 4.05 -38.77
N TRP A 5 -5.40 4.86 -37.88
CA TRP A 5 -3.96 5.05 -37.80
C TRP A 5 -3.33 3.94 -36.98
N ASN A 6 -2.64 3.03 -37.65
CA ASN A 6 -1.96 1.93 -36.99
C ASN A 6 -0.64 2.38 -36.33
N SER A 7 -0.70 3.40 -35.48
CA SER A 7 0.47 3.99 -34.83
C SER A 7 0.11 4.43 -33.40
N VAL A 8 1.15 4.59 -32.56
CA VAL A 8 0.97 5.06 -31.19
C VAL A 8 0.60 6.55 -31.19
N GLN A 9 -0.54 6.86 -30.63
CA GLN A 9 -1.10 8.21 -30.58
C GLN A 9 -1.07 8.79 -29.16
N ILE A 10 -1.21 7.96 -28.13
CA ILE A 10 -1.11 8.34 -26.73
C ILE A 10 -0.08 7.47 -26.03
N LEU A 11 0.78 8.10 -25.24
CA LEU A 11 1.76 7.48 -24.38
C LEU A 11 1.48 7.81 -22.92
N VAL A 12 1.35 6.80 -22.06
CA VAL A 12 1.22 6.97 -20.61
C VAL A 12 2.43 6.34 -19.95
N LEU A 13 3.14 7.12 -19.14
CA LEU A 13 4.28 6.65 -18.35
C LEU A 13 3.91 6.53 -16.88
N SER A 14 4.31 5.44 -16.25
CA SER A 14 4.10 5.17 -14.83
C SER A 14 5.32 4.51 -14.19
N PRO A 15 5.61 4.73 -12.89
CA PRO A 15 6.83 4.26 -12.24
C PRO A 15 6.90 2.74 -12.12
N THR A 16 5.76 2.08 -11.98
CA THR A 16 5.70 0.66 -11.62
C THR A 16 4.88 -0.15 -12.61
N ARG A 17 5.18 -1.44 -12.66
CA ARG A 17 4.44 -2.42 -13.46
C ARG A 17 2.98 -2.50 -13.03
N GLU A 18 2.75 -2.50 -11.72
CA GLU A 18 1.44 -2.63 -11.11
C GLU A 18 0.53 -1.46 -11.56
N LEU A 19 1.01 -0.22 -11.46
CA LEU A 19 0.28 0.97 -11.93
C LEU A 19 0.11 0.95 -13.44
N CYS A 20 1.14 0.55 -14.20
CA CYS A 20 1.04 0.38 -15.65
C CYS A 20 -0.09 -0.59 -16.05
N MET A 21 -0.20 -1.73 -15.39
CA MET A 21 -1.27 -2.71 -15.65
C MET A 21 -2.64 -2.19 -15.22
N GLN A 22 -2.74 -1.48 -14.10
CA GLN A 22 -3.97 -0.87 -13.62
C GLN A 22 -4.50 0.15 -14.63
N ILE A 23 -3.67 1.14 -15.02
CA ILE A 23 -4.03 2.15 -16.00
C ILE A 23 -4.46 1.47 -17.31
N GLY A 24 -3.71 0.47 -17.77
CA GLY A 24 -4.06 -0.26 -18.98
C GLY A 24 -5.38 -1.02 -18.89
N SER A 25 -5.69 -1.59 -17.71
CA SER A 25 -6.99 -2.24 -17.45
C SER A 25 -8.13 -1.23 -17.50
N ASP A 26 -7.97 -0.08 -16.87
CA ASP A 26 -9.00 0.95 -16.82
C ASP A 26 -9.22 1.60 -18.19
N LEU A 27 -8.16 1.86 -18.94
CA LEU A 27 -8.28 2.33 -20.33
C LEU A 27 -9.02 1.33 -21.23
N LYS A 28 -8.81 0.01 -21.04
CA LYS A 28 -9.56 -1.03 -21.75
C LYS A 28 -11.04 -1.04 -21.35
N LYS A 29 -11.37 -0.80 -20.08
CA LYS A 29 -12.77 -0.66 -19.62
C LYS A 29 -13.43 0.57 -20.25
N TYR A 30 -12.73 1.71 -20.28
CA TYR A 30 -13.24 2.96 -20.86
C TYR A 30 -13.41 2.86 -22.38
N SER A 31 -12.53 2.12 -23.06
CA SER A 31 -12.61 1.89 -24.50
C SER A 31 -13.53 0.71 -24.90
N LYS A 32 -14.31 0.14 -23.98
CA LYS A 32 -15.18 -1.03 -24.22
C LYS A 32 -16.08 -0.88 -25.45
N TYR A 33 -16.58 0.31 -25.71
CA TYR A 33 -17.44 0.61 -26.85
C TYR A 33 -16.70 1.17 -28.07
N LEU A 34 -15.38 1.12 -28.06
CA LEU A 34 -14.46 1.53 -29.13
C LEU A 34 -13.54 0.36 -29.48
N PRO A 35 -14.07 -0.72 -30.12
CA PRO A 35 -13.34 -1.99 -30.29
C PRO A 35 -12.07 -1.86 -31.12
N ASP A 36 -11.99 -0.85 -31.97
CA ASP A 36 -10.83 -0.59 -32.84
C ASP A 36 -9.66 0.09 -32.07
N ILE A 37 -9.90 0.60 -30.88
CA ILE A 37 -8.84 1.20 -30.06
C ILE A 37 -8.09 0.12 -29.29
N ARG A 38 -6.80 -0.03 -29.63
CA ARG A 38 -5.91 -1.02 -29.01
C ARG A 38 -5.01 -0.36 -27.95
N VAL A 39 -5.09 -0.88 -26.72
CA VAL A 39 -4.28 -0.45 -25.56
C VAL A 39 -3.32 -1.57 -25.19
N THR A 40 -2.03 -1.28 -25.13
CA THR A 40 -0.98 -2.25 -24.75
C THR A 40 -0.14 -1.70 -23.59
N CYS A 41 0.15 -2.60 -22.63
CA CYS A 41 1.05 -2.31 -21.50
C CYS A 41 2.45 -2.89 -21.79
N VAL A 42 3.49 -2.08 -21.58
CA VAL A 42 4.89 -2.51 -21.72
C VAL A 42 5.68 -2.19 -20.45
N TYR A 43 6.22 -3.22 -19.79
CA TYR A 43 6.88 -3.10 -18.49
C TYR A 43 7.95 -4.17 -18.30
N GLY A 44 8.89 -3.92 -17.40
CA GLY A 44 9.98 -4.84 -17.06
C GLY A 44 9.52 -6.12 -16.37
N GLY A 45 10.42 -7.10 -16.23
CA GLY A 45 10.16 -8.34 -15.51
C GLY A 45 9.34 -9.39 -16.28
N THR A 46 9.08 -9.18 -17.58
CA THR A 46 8.40 -10.13 -18.47
C THR A 46 9.15 -10.28 -19.78
N ASP A 47 8.85 -11.35 -20.54
CA ASP A 47 9.48 -11.57 -21.83
C ASP A 47 9.18 -10.43 -22.82
N ILE A 48 10.22 -9.72 -23.22
CA ILE A 48 10.15 -8.60 -24.15
C ILE A 48 9.64 -9.04 -25.54
N ARG A 49 9.95 -10.27 -25.97
CA ARG A 49 9.53 -10.78 -27.28
C ARG A 49 8.02 -10.86 -27.41
N ARG A 50 7.34 -11.21 -26.31
CA ARG A 50 5.88 -11.23 -26.26
C ARG A 50 5.31 -9.83 -26.42
N GLN A 51 5.89 -8.84 -25.73
CA GLN A 51 5.46 -7.44 -25.83
C GLN A 51 5.72 -6.89 -27.25
N MET A 52 6.87 -7.21 -27.85
CA MET A 52 7.15 -6.82 -29.24
C MET A 52 6.12 -7.38 -30.23
N LYS A 53 5.71 -8.66 -30.09
CA LYS A 53 4.66 -9.27 -30.91
C LYS A 53 3.31 -8.56 -30.74
N GLU A 54 2.96 -8.14 -29.54
CA GLU A 54 1.72 -7.37 -29.31
C GLU A 54 1.78 -6.00 -29.98
N LEU A 55 2.91 -5.31 -29.89
CA LEU A 55 3.12 -4.01 -30.53
C LEU A 55 3.04 -4.08 -32.06
N GLN A 56 3.55 -5.18 -32.66
CA GLN A 56 3.50 -5.41 -34.12
C GLN A 56 2.09 -5.56 -34.68
N LYS A 57 1.08 -5.91 -33.86
CA LYS A 57 -0.32 -5.95 -34.26
C LYS A 57 -0.93 -4.56 -34.48
N GLY A 58 -0.17 -3.51 -34.15
CA GLY A 58 -0.60 -2.12 -34.14
C GLY A 58 -1.26 -1.72 -32.81
N VAL A 59 -0.93 -0.56 -32.33
CA VAL A 59 -1.34 -0.06 -31.03
C VAL A 59 -1.60 1.43 -31.10
N HIS A 60 -2.68 1.93 -30.47
CA HIS A 60 -3.03 3.34 -30.41
C HIS A 60 -2.61 3.99 -29.10
N VAL A 61 -2.70 3.24 -27.99
CA VAL A 61 -2.31 3.71 -26.64
C VAL A 61 -1.30 2.75 -26.05
N VAL A 62 -0.15 3.28 -25.65
CA VAL A 62 0.88 2.55 -24.92
C VAL A 62 0.93 3.04 -23.50
N VAL A 63 0.79 2.14 -22.54
CA VAL A 63 1.08 2.39 -21.11
C VAL A 63 2.40 1.72 -20.78
N ALA A 64 3.36 2.46 -20.24
CA ALA A 64 4.73 1.97 -20.13
C ALA A 64 5.40 2.31 -18.81
N THR A 65 6.31 1.43 -18.35
CA THR A 65 7.37 1.83 -17.41
C THR A 65 8.57 2.37 -18.20
N PRO A 66 9.25 3.45 -17.73
CA PRO A 66 10.27 4.16 -18.51
C PRO A 66 11.35 3.25 -19.08
N GLY A 67 12.06 2.47 -18.25
CA GLY A 67 13.18 1.64 -18.71
C GLY A 67 12.81 0.60 -19.77
N ARG A 68 11.60 -0.03 -19.69
CA ARG A 68 11.16 -0.95 -20.74
C ARG A 68 10.81 -0.24 -22.04
N LEU A 69 10.25 0.96 -21.94
CA LEU A 69 9.97 1.75 -23.14
C LEU A 69 11.27 2.14 -23.85
N VAL A 70 12.28 2.59 -23.14
CA VAL A 70 13.62 2.91 -23.68
C VAL A 70 14.22 1.68 -24.38
N ASP A 71 14.15 0.48 -23.77
CA ASP A 71 14.64 -0.76 -24.40
C ASP A 71 13.90 -1.06 -25.73
N LEU A 72 12.57 -0.87 -25.78
CA LEU A 72 11.78 -1.08 -27.00
C LEU A 72 12.08 -0.03 -28.09
N LEU A 73 12.30 1.23 -27.72
CA LEU A 73 12.70 2.30 -28.64
C LEU A 73 14.09 2.04 -29.23
N ASN A 74 15.07 1.66 -28.39
CA ASN A 74 16.42 1.33 -28.83
C ASN A 74 16.44 0.12 -29.77
N ARG A 75 15.52 -0.84 -29.59
CA ARG A 75 15.33 -1.99 -30.49
C ARG A 75 14.54 -1.64 -31.76
N LYS A 76 14.08 -0.40 -31.91
CA LYS A 76 13.17 0.03 -33.00
C LYS A 76 11.90 -0.83 -33.10
N ALA A 77 11.46 -1.39 -31.97
CA ALA A 77 10.25 -2.20 -31.88
C ALA A 77 8.99 -1.35 -31.69
N LEU A 78 9.15 -0.06 -31.41
CA LEU A 78 8.09 0.90 -31.24
C LEU A 78 8.55 2.26 -31.80
N ASN A 79 7.62 2.95 -32.49
CA ASN A 79 7.78 4.33 -32.90
C ASN A 79 6.79 5.22 -32.16
N ILE A 80 7.28 6.35 -31.64
CA ILE A 80 6.49 7.33 -30.88
C ILE A 80 6.45 8.72 -31.53
N GLU A 81 6.85 8.84 -32.80
CA GLU A 81 6.87 10.09 -33.57
C GLU A 81 5.46 10.62 -33.90
N THR A 82 4.45 9.80 -33.78
CA THR A 82 3.02 10.15 -34.02
C THR A 82 2.24 10.42 -32.76
N VAL A 83 2.90 10.42 -31.60
CA VAL A 83 2.27 10.66 -30.30
C VAL A 83 1.85 12.14 -30.19
N PHE A 84 0.54 12.39 -30.04
CA PHE A 84 0.03 13.73 -29.82
C PHE A 84 -0.28 14.05 -28.35
N ALA A 85 -0.27 13.03 -27.46
CA ALA A 85 -0.48 13.20 -26.02
C ALA A 85 0.43 12.28 -25.20
N VAL A 86 1.09 12.85 -24.20
CA VAL A 86 1.91 12.14 -23.22
C VAL A 86 1.36 12.40 -21.82
N VAL A 87 1.17 11.34 -21.04
CA VAL A 87 0.77 11.42 -19.63
C VAL A 87 1.91 10.87 -18.78
N LEU A 88 2.36 11.66 -17.81
CA LEU A 88 3.30 11.25 -16.77
C LEU A 88 2.52 11.09 -15.47
N ASP A 89 2.32 9.86 -15.00
CA ASP A 89 1.61 9.57 -13.77
C ASP A 89 2.57 9.16 -12.66
N GLU A 90 2.35 9.67 -11.44
CA GLU A 90 3.30 9.58 -10.32
C GLU A 90 4.71 10.04 -10.73
N ALA A 91 4.81 11.25 -11.32
CA ALA A 91 6.08 11.78 -11.86
C ALA A 91 7.18 11.90 -10.81
N ASP A 92 6.83 12.30 -9.57
CA ASP A 92 7.74 12.34 -8.43
C ASP A 92 8.32 10.95 -8.11
N GLU A 93 7.49 9.91 -8.17
CA GLU A 93 7.94 8.55 -7.94
C GLU A 93 8.86 8.03 -9.06
N MET A 94 8.59 8.37 -10.32
CA MET A 94 9.50 8.02 -11.42
C MET A 94 10.90 8.61 -11.19
N LEU A 95 10.97 9.84 -10.72
CA LEU A 95 12.25 10.51 -10.42
C LEU A 95 12.94 9.90 -9.19
N ASN A 96 12.19 9.62 -8.13
CA ASN A 96 12.71 8.94 -6.93
C ASN A 96 13.28 7.55 -7.24
N MET A 97 12.77 6.90 -8.29
CA MET A 97 13.29 5.61 -8.79
C MET A 97 14.48 5.76 -9.75
N GLY A 98 14.91 6.97 -10.06
CA GLY A 98 16.06 7.24 -10.90
C GLY A 98 15.77 7.22 -12.41
N PHE A 99 14.51 7.27 -12.83
CA PHE A 99 14.13 7.26 -14.26
C PHE A 99 14.27 8.61 -14.97
N GLN A 100 15.04 9.55 -14.39
CA GLN A 100 15.18 10.89 -14.97
C GLN A 100 15.74 10.85 -16.38
N GLU A 101 16.84 10.11 -16.61
CA GLU A 101 17.47 9.99 -17.92
C GLU A 101 16.55 9.29 -18.92
N ASP A 102 15.82 8.26 -18.48
CA ASP A 102 14.85 7.57 -19.30
C ASP A 102 13.71 8.50 -19.74
N LEU A 103 13.19 9.32 -18.80
CA LEU A 103 12.15 10.32 -19.11
C LEU A 103 12.64 11.37 -20.10
N ASP A 104 13.83 11.92 -19.87
CA ASP A 104 14.43 12.91 -20.78
C ASP A 104 14.63 12.30 -22.19
N PHE A 105 15.10 11.04 -22.27
CA PHE A 105 15.23 10.32 -23.55
C PHE A 105 13.89 10.12 -24.25
N ILE A 106 12.88 9.62 -23.53
CA ILE A 106 11.54 9.36 -24.10
C ILE A 106 10.91 10.67 -24.59
N LEU A 107 10.90 11.70 -23.75
CA LEU A 107 10.25 12.98 -24.06
C LEU A 107 10.92 13.71 -25.21
N SER A 108 12.24 13.61 -25.37
CA SER A 108 12.97 14.18 -26.50
C SER A 108 12.69 13.47 -27.83
N ASN A 109 12.28 12.19 -27.80
CA ASN A 109 11.91 11.42 -28.98
C ASN A 109 10.42 11.50 -29.34
N THR A 110 9.62 12.29 -28.61
CA THR A 110 8.21 12.56 -28.97
C THR A 110 8.06 13.92 -29.67
N PRO A 111 7.00 14.15 -30.47
CA PRO A 111 6.76 15.42 -31.14
C PRO A 111 6.78 16.61 -30.20
N LYS A 112 7.28 17.77 -30.68
CA LYS A 112 7.36 18.98 -29.86
C LYS A 112 6.00 19.64 -29.60
N ASP A 113 5.05 19.46 -30.49
CA ASP A 113 3.70 20.00 -30.45
C ASP A 113 2.68 19.11 -29.70
N LYS A 114 3.16 18.00 -29.10
CA LYS A 114 2.31 17.14 -28.28
C LYS A 114 1.76 17.84 -27.05
N ASN A 115 0.61 17.39 -26.59
CA ASN A 115 0.08 17.74 -25.27
C ASN A 115 0.76 16.89 -24.19
N THR A 116 1.29 17.51 -23.14
CA THR A 116 1.88 16.79 -22.01
C THR A 116 1.06 17.04 -20.75
N TYR A 117 0.67 15.96 -20.09
CA TYR A 117 -0.05 15.96 -18.81
C TYR A 117 0.85 15.34 -17.74
N LEU A 118 1.03 16.04 -16.63
CA LEU A 118 1.87 15.61 -15.52
C LEU A 118 1.01 15.54 -14.26
N PHE A 119 0.95 14.33 -13.68
CA PHE A 119 0.31 14.05 -12.41
C PHE A 119 1.38 13.69 -11.38
N SER A 120 1.33 14.34 -10.22
CA SER A 120 2.29 14.12 -9.14
C SER A 120 1.65 14.46 -7.80
N ALA A 121 1.94 13.67 -6.78
CA ALA A 121 1.50 13.95 -5.42
C ALA A 121 2.31 15.06 -4.78
N THR A 122 3.59 15.18 -5.14
CA THR A 122 4.53 16.17 -4.65
C THR A 122 5.19 16.91 -5.81
N MET A 123 5.71 18.12 -5.57
CA MET A 123 6.38 18.93 -6.58
C MET A 123 7.80 19.30 -6.13
N PRO A 124 8.74 18.33 -6.05
CA PRO A 124 10.15 18.62 -5.84
C PRO A 124 10.74 19.36 -7.06
N LYS A 125 11.92 19.94 -6.89
CA LYS A 125 12.60 20.74 -7.94
C LYS A 125 12.79 19.97 -9.25
N GLU A 126 13.02 18.70 -9.16
CA GLU A 126 13.20 17.79 -10.29
C GLU A 126 11.91 17.65 -11.11
N VAL A 127 10.75 17.50 -10.47
CA VAL A 127 9.44 17.47 -11.14
C VAL A 127 9.13 18.83 -11.77
N GLU A 128 9.39 19.94 -11.04
CA GLU A 128 9.25 21.28 -11.60
C GLU A 128 10.14 21.51 -12.83
N ARG A 129 11.35 20.93 -12.86
CA ARG A 129 12.25 20.98 -14.01
C ARG A 129 11.63 20.27 -15.22
N ILE A 130 11.10 19.06 -15.05
CA ILE A 130 10.40 18.34 -16.11
C ILE A 130 9.19 19.14 -16.60
N ALA A 131 8.39 19.68 -15.69
CA ALA A 131 7.24 20.49 -16.05
C ALA A 131 7.68 21.69 -16.91
N ARG A 132 8.71 22.44 -16.51
CA ARG A 132 9.23 23.59 -17.27
C ARG A 132 9.80 23.24 -18.64
N ASN A 133 10.46 22.08 -18.76
CA ASN A 133 11.14 21.69 -20.00
C ASN A 133 10.19 21.10 -21.04
N TYR A 134 9.11 20.42 -20.61
CA TYR A 134 8.29 19.59 -21.50
C TYR A 134 6.82 19.97 -21.56
N LEU A 135 6.32 20.84 -20.66
CA LEU A 135 4.96 21.36 -20.74
C LEU A 135 4.96 22.74 -21.40
N VAL A 136 4.24 22.85 -22.52
CA VAL A 136 4.04 24.13 -23.23
C VAL A 136 2.76 24.77 -22.70
N ASN A 137 2.82 26.08 -22.39
CA ASN A 137 1.69 26.85 -21.84
C ASN A 137 1.02 26.14 -20.64
N GLN A 138 1.85 25.68 -19.70
CA GLN A 138 1.40 24.88 -18.57
C GLN A 138 0.29 25.56 -17.76
N LYS A 139 -0.71 24.77 -17.40
CA LYS A 139 -1.75 25.15 -16.43
C LYS A 139 -1.60 24.24 -15.21
N GLU A 140 -1.38 24.84 -14.04
CA GLU A 140 -1.31 24.10 -12.78
C GLU A 140 -2.71 24.03 -12.16
N ILE A 141 -3.14 22.80 -11.85
CA ILE A 141 -4.35 22.53 -11.08
C ILE A 141 -3.93 21.78 -9.82
N SER A 142 -4.10 22.42 -8.67
CA SER A 142 -3.77 21.81 -7.38
C SER A 142 -5.05 21.49 -6.61
N VAL A 143 -5.19 20.25 -6.18
CA VAL A 143 -6.30 19.78 -5.33
C VAL A 143 -5.75 19.63 -3.91
N GLY A 144 -6.31 20.38 -2.96
CA GLY A 144 -5.80 20.45 -1.59
C GLY A 144 -4.64 21.44 -1.45
N LYS A 145 -3.98 21.43 -0.30
CA LYS A 145 -2.80 22.27 -0.05
C LYS A 145 -1.54 21.46 -0.36
N LYS A 146 -0.57 22.09 -1.05
CA LYS A 146 0.72 21.46 -1.38
C LYS A 146 1.35 20.79 -0.16
N ASN A 147 1.74 19.53 -0.30
CA ASN A 147 2.45 18.73 0.72
C ASN A 147 1.66 18.48 2.04
N GLN A 148 0.34 18.61 2.05
CA GLN A 148 -0.48 18.20 3.20
C GLN A 148 -1.06 16.79 2.93
N GLY A 149 -0.85 15.87 3.89
CA GLY A 149 -1.52 14.56 3.88
C GLY A 149 -3.05 14.71 3.87
N ALA A 150 -3.76 13.69 3.41
CA ALA A 150 -5.22 13.68 3.38
C ALA A 150 -5.80 13.98 4.78
N ASP A 151 -6.83 14.85 4.84
CA ASP A 151 -7.46 15.21 6.12
C ASP A 151 -8.19 14.05 6.79
N THR A 152 -8.49 13.02 6.03
CA THR A 152 -9.11 11.75 6.48
C THR A 152 -8.15 10.82 7.20
N VAL A 153 -6.83 11.13 7.26
CA VAL A 153 -5.84 10.27 7.91
C VAL A 153 -5.48 10.81 9.29
N SER A 154 -5.73 10.01 10.33
CA SER A 154 -5.24 10.23 11.69
C SER A 154 -3.80 9.73 11.81
N HIS A 155 -2.91 10.58 12.32
CA HIS A 155 -1.50 10.24 12.50
C HIS A 155 -1.21 9.95 13.96
N GLN A 156 -0.70 8.75 14.25
CA GLN A 156 -0.42 8.28 15.61
C GLN A 156 1.03 7.80 15.72
N TYR A 157 1.60 7.88 16.92
CA TYR A 157 2.89 7.28 17.16
C TYR A 157 2.99 6.59 18.52
N TYR A 158 3.75 5.52 18.55
CA TYR A 158 4.14 4.78 19.73
C TYR A 158 5.63 4.97 19.95
N MET A 159 6.04 5.33 21.17
CA MET A 159 7.45 5.51 21.50
C MET A 159 7.89 4.44 22.48
N VAL A 160 8.85 3.62 22.03
CA VAL A 160 9.31 2.44 22.76
C VAL A 160 10.83 2.30 22.66
N ARG A 161 11.41 1.37 23.39
CA ARG A 161 12.80 1.00 23.22
C ARG A 161 12.98 0.22 21.91
N ALA A 162 14.14 0.35 21.26
CA ALA A 162 14.40 -0.32 19.98
C ALA A 162 14.17 -1.86 20.02
N LYS A 163 14.48 -2.51 21.13
CA LYS A 163 14.25 -3.95 21.34
C LYS A 163 12.78 -4.34 21.43
N ASP A 164 11.91 -3.39 21.77
CA ASP A 164 10.49 -3.62 22.05
C ASP A 164 9.61 -3.28 20.83
N CYS A 165 10.20 -2.83 19.70
CA CYS A 165 9.47 -2.44 18.49
C CYS A 165 8.60 -3.57 17.92
N TYR A 166 9.14 -4.80 17.82
CA TYR A 166 8.39 -5.93 17.30
C TYR A 166 7.20 -6.31 18.20
N GLU A 167 7.44 -6.38 19.51
CA GLU A 167 6.38 -6.68 20.48
C GLU A 167 5.28 -5.60 20.46
N THR A 168 5.68 -4.34 20.30
CA THR A 168 4.73 -3.23 20.11
C THR A 168 3.90 -3.39 18.85
N LEU A 169 4.53 -3.70 17.72
CA LEU A 169 3.84 -3.98 16.47
C LEU A 169 2.81 -5.10 16.63
N ARG A 170 3.23 -6.22 17.23
CA ARG A 170 2.35 -7.37 17.48
C ARG A 170 1.13 -6.98 18.33
N ARG A 171 1.34 -6.23 19.42
CA ARG A 171 0.25 -5.78 20.30
C ARG A 171 -0.73 -4.84 19.59
N ILE A 172 -0.23 -3.95 18.74
CA ILE A 172 -1.08 -3.07 17.92
C ILE A 172 -1.96 -3.89 16.98
N VAL A 173 -1.38 -4.90 16.30
CA VAL A 173 -2.12 -5.77 15.40
C VAL A 173 -3.12 -6.64 16.14
N ASP A 174 -2.74 -7.20 17.30
CA ASP A 174 -3.63 -8.03 18.13
C ASP A 174 -4.74 -7.20 18.77
N CYS A 175 -4.49 -5.92 19.10
CA CYS A 175 -5.50 -5.01 19.65
C CYS A 175 -6.52 -4.51 18.60
N SER A 176 -6.26 -4.76 17.31
CA SER A 176 -7.12 -4.30 16.20
C SER A 176 -7.56 -5.48 15.34
N PRO A 177 -8.52 -6.30 15.79
CA PRO A 177 -8.93 -7.54 15.10
C PRO A 177 -9.42 -7.33 13.67
N SER A 178 -10.07 -6.22 13.38
CA SER A 178 -10.58 -5.84 12.05
C SER A 178 -9.53 -5.13 11.17
N MET A 179 -8.26 -5.02 11.63
CA MET A 179 -7.21 -4.35 10.88
C MET A 179 -6.99 -4.97 9.50
N TYR A 180 -6.90 -4.13 8.48
CA TYR A 180 -6.42 -4.46 7.14
C TYR A 180 -5.34 -3.45 6.79
N ALA A 181 -4.07 -3.87 6.80
CA ALA A 181 -2.94 -2.96 6.90
C ALA A 181 -1.76 -3.29 6.00
N ILE A 182 -0.97 -2.24 5.68
CA ILE A 182 0.40 -2.39 5.20
C ILE A 182 1.36 -1.92 6.29
N ILE A 183 2.36 -2.76 6.58
CA ILE A 183 3.50 -2.43 7.45
C ILE A 183 4.70 -2.11 6.58
N PHE A 184 5.19 -0.89 6.70
CA PHE A 184 6.38 -0.44 5.97
C PHE A 184 7.65 -0.66 6.76
N THR A 185 8.62 -1.29 6.12
CA THR A 185 9.96 -1.56 6.65
C THR A 185 11.04 -0.92 5.79
N ARG A 186 12.22 -0.72 6.36
CA ARG A 186 13.34 -0.09 5.65
C ARG A 186 13.99 -1.04 4.64
N THR A 187 14.18 -2.29 5.00
CA THR A 187 14.91 -3.27 4.18
C THR A 187 14.05 -4.49 3.84
N LYS A 188 14.43 -5.19 2.76
CA LYS A 188 13.80 -6.45 2.36
C LYS A 188 13.95 -7.54 3.42
N ASN A 189 15.09 -7.57 4.14
CA ASN A 189 15.32 -8.52 5.21
C ASN A 189 14.37 -8.25 6.38
N ASP A 190 14.23 -6.97 6.79
CA ASP A 190 13.26 -6.60 7.82
C ASP A 190 11.84 -7.03 7.43
N ALA A 191 11.44 -6.80 6.16
CA ALA A 191 10.13 -7.21 5.67
C ALA A 191 9.90 -8.72 5.83
N GLN A 192 10.87 -9.52 5.40
CA GLN A 192 10.80 -10.97 5.47
C GLN A 192 10.79 -11.48 6.92
N ASP A 193 11.64 -10.92 7.77
CA ASP A 193 11.78 -11.37 9.17
C ASP A 193 10.54 -11.00 9.99
N ILE A 194 10.03 -9.79 9.84
CA ILE A 194 8.80 -9.35 10.50
C ILE A 194 7.61 -10.19 10.05
N ALA A 195 7.47 -10.44 8.75
CA ALA A 195 6.39 -11.31 8.26
C ALA A 195 6.47 -12.72 8.84
N LYS A 196 7.67 -13.34 8.87
CA LYS A 196 7.87 -14.66 9.49
C LYS A 196 7.52 -14.67 10.98
N HIS A 197 7.89 -13.62 11.72
CA HIS A 197 7.56 -13.52 13.13
C HIS A 197 6.04 -13.39 13.35
N LEU A 198 5.38 -12.53 12.59
CA LEU A 198 3.92 -12.35 12.66
C LEU A 198 3.17 -13.64 12.28
N GLN A 199 3.63 -14.38 11.26
CA GLN A 199 3.07 -15.68 10.89
C GLN A 199 3.20 -16.71 12.02
N ARG A 200 4.37 -16.78 12.70
CA ARG A 200 4.57 -17.65 13.87
C ARG A 200 3.65 -17.26 15.04
N ASP A 201 3.34 -15.98 15.15
CA ASP A 201 2.41 -15.47 16.15
C ASP A 201 0.93 -15.69 15.76
N GLY A 202 0.65 -16.27 14.58
CA GLY A 202 -0.69 -16.61 14.11
C GLY A 202 -1.41 -15.50 13.35
N ILE A 203 -0.68 -14.51 12.85
CA ILE A 203 -1.23 -13.40 12.06
C ILE A 203 -1.14 -13.74 10.58
N ASP A 204 -2.27 -13.65 9.86
CA ASP A 204 -2.34 -13.86 8.42
C ASP A 204 -1.66 -12.70 7.69
N CYS A 205 -0.40 -12.88 7.33
CA CYS A 205 0.41 -11.88 6.66
C CYS A 205 1.38 -12.50 5.67
N ASP A 206 1.93 -11.67 4.79
CA ASP A 206 3.05 -12.05 3.93
C ASP A 206 3.95 -10.86 3.65
N ALA A 207 5.18 -11.13 3.16
CA ALA A 207 6.16 -10.11 2.81
C ALA A 207 6.08 -9.75 1.32
N LEU A 208 6.27 -8.45 1.01
CA LEU A 208 6.38 -7.94 -0.36
C LEU A 208 7.66 -7.13 -0.51
N HIS A 209 8.64 -7.67 -1.24
CA HIS A 209 9.95 -7.02 -1.43
C HIS A 209 10.58 -7.40 -2.79
N GLY A 210 11.69 -6.73 -3.13
CA GLY A 210 12.31 -6.81 -4.44
C GLY A 210 12.88 -8.19 -4.84
N ASP A 211 13.15 -9.09 -3.88
CA ASP A 211 13.69 -10.43 -4.19
C ASP A 211 12.61 -11.45 -4.60
N LEU A 212 11.33 -11.10 -4.43
CA LEU A 212 10.25 -11.96 -4.88
C LEU A 212 10.21 -12.00 -6.40
N SER A 213 10.09 -13.20 -6.96
CA SER A 213 9.75 -13.36 -8.37
C SER A 213 8.39 -12.73 -8.66
N GLN A 214 8.14 -12.42 -9.93
CA GLN A 214 6.86 -11.80 -10.30
C GLN A 214 5.67 -12.69 -9.96
N ALA A 215 5.75 -13.99 -10.16
CA ALA A 215 4.70 -14.93 -9.80
C ALA A 215 4.41 -14.93 -8.28
N GLN A 216 5.46 -14.85 -7.46
CA GLN A 216 5.30 -14.74 -6.00
C GLN A 216 4.62 -13.42 -5.61
N ARG A 217 5.04 -12.30 -6.21
CA ARG A 217 4.40 -10.98 -5.99
C ARG A 217 2.92 -11.01 -6.34
N ASP A 218 2.58 -11.54 -7.51
CA ASP A 218 1.20 -11.64 -7.98
C ASP A 218 0.35 -12.50 -7.03
N ASN A 219 0.90 -13.63 -6.53
CA ASN A 219 0.22 -14.49 -5.56
C ASN A 219 -0.04 -13.78 -4.23
N VAL A 220 0.97 -13.10 -3.66
CA VAL A 220 0.83 -12.33 -2.41
C VAL A 220 -0.20 -11.22 -2.59
N MET A 221 -0.14 -10.47 -3.68
CA MET A 221 -1.08 -9.38 -3.94
C MET A 221 -2.51 -9.87 -4.16
N ASN A 222 -2.70 -11.00 -4.85
CA ASN A 222 -4.02 -11.61 -5.03
C ASN A 222 -4.59 -12.10 -3.69
N ALA A 223 -3.76 -12.70 -2.84
CA ALA A 223 -4.18 -13.14 -1.50
C ALA A 223 -4.56 -11.94 -0.62
N PHE A 224 -3.79 -10.83 -0.70
CA PHE A 224 -4.06 -9.62 0.05
C PHE A 224 -5.35 -8.94 -0.43
N ARG A 225 -5.53 -8.71 -1.74
CA ARG A 225 -6.77 -8.14 -2.31
C ARG A 225 -8.01 -8.98 -1.99
N ALA A 226 -7.88 -10.29 -1.95
CA ALA A 226 -8.95 -11.21 -1.55
C ALA A 226 -9.19 -11.24 -0.03
N LYS A 227 -8.49 -10.39 0.76
CA LYS A 227 -8.56 -10.32 2.23
C LYS A 227 -8.25 -11.64 2.95
N ARG A 228 -7.55 -12.57 2.28
CA ARG A 228 -7.00 -13.78 2.90
C ARG A 228 -5.78 -13.46 3.77
N LEU A 229 -5.08 -12.38 3.47
CA LEU A 229 -4.05 -11.79 4.31
C LEU A 229 -4.62 -10.54 4.97
N LYS A 230 -4.46 -10.43 6.27
CA LYS A 230 -4.85 -9.28 7.08
C LYS A 230 -3.81 -8.16 7.00
N VAL A 231 -2.55 -8.54 6.87
CA VAL A 231 -1.40 -7.65 6.92
C VAL A 231 -0.45 -7.95 5.77
N LEU A 232 0.03 -6.90 5.10
CA LEU A 232 1.13 -6.97 4.14
C LEU A 232 2.35 -6.28 4.72
N VAL A 233 3.50 -6.95 4.78
CA VAL A 233 4.76 -6.35 5.23
C VAL A 233 5.60 -6.00 4.01
N ALA A 234 5.88 -4.72 3.77
CA ALA A 234 6.47 -4.30 2.51
C ALA A 234 7.58 -3.25 2.66
N THR A 235 8.49 -3.22 1.69
CA THR A 235 9.39 -2.08 1.48
C THR A 235 8.71 -1.01 0.60
N ASP A 236 9.17 0.25 0.68
CA ASP A 236 8.63 1.34 -0.14
C ASP A 236 8.60 0.98 -1.63
N VAL A 237 9.72 0.52 -2.17
CA VAL A 237 9.83 0.17 -3.59
C VAL A 237 8.82 -0.89 -4.02
N ALA A 238 8.58 -1.88 -3.16
CA ALA A 238 7.65 -2.97 -3.47
C ALA A 238 6.18 -2.58 -3.30
N ALA A 239 5.89 -1.61 -2.42
CA ALA A 239 4.55 -1.11 -2.17
C ALA A 239 4.11 0.02 -3.10
N ARG A 240 5.03 0.56 -3.93
CA ARG A 240 4.69 1.58 -4.94
C ARG A 240 3.74 1.03 -5.99
N GLY A 241 2.80 1.86 -6.40
CA GLY A 241 1.81 1.49 -7.42
C GLY A 241 0.84 0.38 -7.00
N LEU A 242 0.82 -0.01 -5.71
CA LEU A 242 -0.16 -0.97 -5.22
C LEU A 242 -1.55 -0.34 -5.25
N ASP A 243 -2.41 -0.93 -6.06
CA ASP A 243 -3.84 -0.67 -6.05
C ASP A 243 -4.49 -1.57 -4.99
N VAL A 244 -4.58 -1.04 -3.79
CA VAL A 244 -5.29 -1.67 -2.68
C VAL A 244 -6.18 -0.64 -2.03
N ASP A 245 -7.47 -0.85 -2.19
CA ASP A 245 -8.49 -0.01 -1.57
C ASP A 245 -8.80 -0.46 -0.15
N CYS A 246 -9.32 0.49 0.62
CA CYS A 246 -9.90 0.23 1.93
C CYS A 246 -8.92 -0.26 3.02
N LEU A 247 -7.64 0.11 2.94
CA LEU A 247 -6.75 -0.09 4.07
C LEU A 247 -7.25 0.72 5.26
N THR A 248 -7.38 0.07 6.41
CA THR A 248 -7.73 0.72 7.67
C THR A 248 -6.52 1.37 8.30
N HIS A 249 -5.36 0.73 8.16
CA HIS A 249 -4.12 1.18 8.80
C HIS A 249 -2.93 1.15 7.84
N VAL A 250 -2.03 2.10 8.04
CA VAL A 250 -0.66 2.08 7.54
C VAL A 250 0.27 2.13 8.74
N ILE A 251 1.19 1.20 8.85
CA ILE A 251 2.12 1.13 9.98
C ILE A 251 3.54 1.36 9.46
N ASN A 252 4.18 2.42 9.94
CA ASN A 252 5.59 2.66 9.73
C ASN A 252 6.37 1.98 10.86
N TYR A 253 6.83 0.74 10.63
CA TYR A 253 7.74 0.04 11.54
C TYR A 253 9.08 0.76 11.66
N ASN A 254 9.49 1.39 10.56
CA ASN A 254 10.57 2.37 10.52
C ASN A 254 10.06 3.64 9.84
N LEU A 255 10.32 4.80 10.43
CA LEU A 255 10.06 6.06 9.74
C LEU A 255 10.92 6.18 8.48
N PRO A 256 10.36 6.65 7.36
CA PRO A 256 11.14 6.92 6.15
C PRO A 256 12.12 8.07 6.36
N GLU A 257 13.10 8.21 5.49
CA GLU A 257 14.11 9.28 5.59
C GLU A 257 13.55 10.64 5.14
N ASP A 258 12.64 10.64 4.19
CA ASP A 258 12.01 11.82 3.62
C ASP A 258 10.50 11.87 3.91
N VAL A 259 9.94 13.06 3.83
CA VAL A 259 8.53 13.32 4.14
C VAL A 259 7.61 12.91 3.00
N GLU A 260 8.11 12.97 1.78
CA GLU A 260 7.42 12.53 0.58
C GLU A 260 7.07 11.05 0.69
N SER A 261 8.05 10.20 1.04
CA SER A 261 7.82 8.78 1.29
C SER A 261 6.80 8.54 2.41
N TYR A 262 6.84 9.35 3.49
CA TYR A 262 5.82 9.24 4.54
C TYR A 262 4.42 9.57 4.01
N THR A 263 4.30 10.61 3.19
CA THR A 263 3.04 11.02 2.58
C THR A 263 2.48 9.93 1.66
N HIS A 264 3.33 9.34 0.82
CA HIS A 264 2.96 8.25 -0.08
C HIS A 264 2.55 6.98 0.67
N ARG A 265 3.22 6.66 1.80
CA ARG A 265 2.82 5.55 2.67
C ARG A 265 1.47 5.82 3.31
N SER A 266 1.31 6.95 4.00
CA SER A 266 0.07 7.32 4.70
C SER A 266 -1.11 7.47 3.76
N GLY A 267 -0.87 7.91 2.51
CA GLY A 267 -1.88 7.98 1.45
C GLY A 267 -2.39 6.62 0.93
N ARG A 268 -1.90 5.49 1.46
CA ARG A 268 -2.49 4.16 1.19
C ARG A 268 -3.74 3.89 2.02
N THR A 269 -4.00 4.67 3.06
CA THR A 269 -5.25 4.65 3.84
C THR A 269 -6.00 5.99 3.71
N GLY A 270 -7.19 6.08 4.23
CA GLY A 270 -8.00 7.32 4.21
C GLY A 270 -8.49 7.71 2.80
N ARG A 271 -8.66 6.77 1.88
CA ARG A 271 -9.12 7.00 0.51
C ARG A 271 -10.64 7.00 0.39
N ALA A 272 -11.14 7.64 -0.67
CA ALA A 272 -12.57 7.70 -1.01
C ALA A 272 -13.46 8.20 0.13
N GLY A 273 -12.97 9.18 0.92
CA GLY A 273 -13.72 9.78 2.04
C GLY A 273 -13.80 8.91 3.30
N LYS A 274 -13.15 7.75 3.33
CA LYS A 274 -13.07 6.90 4.53
C LYS A 274 -11.96 7.40 5.45
N GLU A 275 -12.14 7.21 6.74
CA GLU A 275 -11.10 7.48 7.73
C GLU A 275 -10.00 6.40 7.66
N GLY A 276 -8.76 6.81 7.92
CA GLY A 276 -7.60 5.94 7.96
C GLY A 276 -6.65 6.30 9.10
N ILE A 277 -5.86 5.33 9.54
CA ILE A 277 -4.90 5.52 10.63
C ILE A 277 -3.49 5.25 10.09
N SER A 278 -2.60 6.24 10.25
CA SER A 278 -1.16 6.09 9.99
C SER A 278 -0.40 6.05 11.30
N ILE A 279 0.23 4.92 11.59
CA ILE A 279 0.96 4.64 12.83
C ILE A 279 2.46 4.69 12.58
N ALA A 280 3.21 5.33 13.47
CA ALA A 280 4.67 5.26 13.51
C ALA A 280 5.13 4.59 14.82
N ILE A 281 5.95 3.55 14.72
CA ILE A 281 6.64 2.96 15.87
C ILE A 281 8.04 3.57 15.89
N ILE A 282 8.37 4.33 16.94
CA ILE A 282 9.63 5.08 17.02
C ILE A 282 10.37 4.79 18.33
N HIS A 283 11.67 5.00 18.30
CA HIS A 283 12.49 5.07 19.49
C HIS A 283 13.02 6.50 19.70
N SER A 284 13.62 6.77 20.87
CA SER A 284 14.03 8.13 21.28
C SER A 284 14.87 8.89 20.25
N LYS A 285 15.75 8.20 19.52
CA LYS A 285 16.60 8.81 18.47
C LYS A 285 15.83 9.28 17.24
N GLU A 286 14.61 8.81 17.02
CA GLU A 286 13.78 9.16 15.85
C GLU A 286 12.83 10.34 16.11
N LYS A 287 12.80 10.87 17.34
CA LYS A 287 11.98 12.05 17.68
C LYS A 287 12.22 13.25 16.75
N GLY A 288 13.48 13.51 16.41
CA GLY A 288 13.82 14.60 15.51
C GLY A 288 13.22 14.42 14.12
N LYS A 289 13.23 13.18 13.62
CA LYS A 289 12.62 12.80 12.35
C LYS A 289 11.10 12.98 12.38
N LEU A 290 10.45 12.50 13.44
CA LEU A 290 9.00 12.67 13.65
C LEU A 290 8.62 14.16 13.63
N ARG A 291 9.30 15.02 14.41
CA ARG A 291 9.05 16.46 14.45
C ARG A 291 9.23 17.14 13.09
N ARG A 292 10.23 16.71 12.31
CA ARG A 292 10.44 17.20 10.94
C ARG A 292 9.25 16.85 10.04
N ILE A 293 8.74 15.62 10.12
CA ILE A 293 7.56 15.17 9.38
C ILE A 293 6.34 15.99 9.78
N GLU A 294 6.07 16.16 11.10
CA GLU A 294 4.98 16.99 11.61
C GLU A 294 5.04 18.45 11.09
N GLY A 295 6.24 19.03 11.09
CA GLY A 295 6.44 20.43 10.65
C GLY A 295 6.13 20.63 9.18
N ILE A 296 6.49 19.70 8.31
CA ILE A 296 6.24 19.77 6.87
C ILE A 296 4.78 19.44 6.54
N LEU A 297 4.23 18.38 7.13
CA LEU A 297 2.82 18.01 6.97
C LEU A 297 1.85 19.00 7.61
N LYS A 298 2.34 19.86 8.52
CA LYS A 298 1.53 20.76 9.37
C LYS A 298 0.44 20.01 10.15
N LYS A 299 0.71 18.75 10.50
CA LYS A 299 -0.16 17.87 11.29
C LYS A 299 0.59 17.35 12.50
N LYS A 300 -0.09 17.32 13.66
CA LYS A 300 0.48 16.74 14.87
C LYS A 300 0.16 15.25 14.93
N PHE A 301 1.13 14.47 15.38
CA PHE A 301 0.94 13.06 15.63
C PHE A 301 0.49 12.86 17.07
N GLU A 302 -0.56 12.09 17.24
CA GLU A 302 -1.08 11.72 18.54
C GLU A 302 -0.20 10.63 19.16
N TYR A 303 0.32 10.90 20.35
CA TYR A 303 1.01 9.87 21.13
C TYR A 303 0.00 8.83 21.63
N LYS A 304 0.29 7.56 21.41
CA LYS A 304 -0.48 6.43 21.93
C LYS A 304 0.37 5.57 22.85
N GLN A 305 -0.23 5.07 23.91
CA GLN A 305 0.36 4.06 24.76
C GLN A 305 0.26 2.69 24.10
N VAL A 306 1.31 1.87 24.30
CA VAL A 306 1.29 0.49 23.80
C VAL A 306 0.21 -0.29 24.54
N PRO A 307 -0.70 -0.97 23.84
CA PRO A 307 -1.79 -1.70 24.47
C PRO A 307 -1.28 -2.70 25.49
N VAL A 308 -1.91 -2.73 26.65
CA VAL A 308 -1.65 -3.73 27.68
C VAL A 308 -2.44 -5.01 27.37
N GLY A 309 -2.01 -6.12 27.98
CA GLY A 309 -2.59 -7.43 27.68
C GLY A 309 -4.11 -7.49 27.91
N GLU A 310 -4.63 -6.80 28.92
CA GLU A 310 -6.06 -6.73 29.20
C GLU A 310 -6.85 -6.04 28.07
N GLU A 311 -6.36 -4.93 27.54
CA GLU A 311 -7.00 -4.20 26.43
C GLU A 311 -7.05 -5.07 25.17
N ILE A 312 -5.96 -5.80 24.88
CA ILE A 312 -5.90 -6.70 23.73
C ILE A 312 -6.93 -7.82 23.88
N CYS A 313 -6.98 -8.48 25.05
CA CYS A 313 -7.94 -9.53 25.31
C CYS A 313 -9.39 -9.04 25.18
N ARG A 314 -9.70 -7.87 25.74
CA ARG A 314 -11.03 -7.25 25.63
C ARG A 314 -11.41 -6.96 24.17
N ALA A 315 -10.49 -6.38 23.38
CA ALA A 315 -10.73 -6.07 21.97
C ALA A 315 -11.01 -7.34 21.14
N GLN A 316 -10.24 -8.40 21.38
CA GLN A 316 -10.41 -9.67 20.68
C GLN A 316 -11.73 -10.35 21.05
N LEU A 317 -12.09 -10.36 22.33
CA LEU A 317 -13.34 -10.98 22.80
C LEU A 317 -14.56 -10.21 22.32
N ALA A 318 -14.52 -8.86 22.34
CA ALA A 318 -15.60 -8.04 21.80
C ALA A 318 -15.81 -8.30 20.31
N PHE A 319 -14.72 -8.30 19.52
CA PHE A 319 -14.81 -8.61 18.09
C PHE A 319 -15.35 -10.01 17.79
N TYR A 320 -14.99 -11.00 18.62
CA TYR A 320 -15.53 -12.36 18.50
C TYR A 320 -17.02 -12.42 18.79
N ALA A 321 -17.47 -11.75 19.84
CA ALA A 321 -18.88 -11.62 20.17
C ALA A 321 -19.68 -10.96 19.03
N ASP A 322 -19.15 -9.85 18.46
CA ASP A 322 -19.77 -9.18 17.31
C ASP A 322 -19.86 -10.11 16.09
N LYS A 323 -18.83 -10.92 15.83
CA LYS A 323 -18.86 -11.93 14.75
C LYS A 323 -19.92 -12.99 14.97
N ILE A 324 -20.07 -13.50 16.20
CA ILE A 324 -21.10 -14.47 16.54
C ILE A 324 -22.48 -13.86 16.32
N LEU A 325 -22.70 -12.64 16.78
CA LEU A 325 -23.98 -11.95 16.62
C LEU A 325 -24.33 -11.61 15.16
N ALA A 326 -23.31 -11.44 14.33
CA ALA A 326 -23.47 -11.18 12.88
C ALA A 326 -23.53 -12.46 12.04
N SER A 327 -23.35 -13.66 12.64
CA SER A 327 -23.48 -14.91 11.91
C SER A 327 -24.94 -15.19 11.58
N GLU A 328 -25.22 -15.56 10.34
CA GLU A 328 -26.54 -16.02 9.89
C GLU A 328 -26.72 -17.50 10.26
N ASP A 329 -27.94 -17.89 10.57
CA ASP A 329 -28.27 -19.30 10.82
C ASP A 329 -28.03 -20.11 9.54
N GLN A 330 -27.36 -21.25 9.67
CA GLN A 330 -27.17 -22.18 8.55
C GLN A 330 -28.46 -23.01 8.36
N GLU A 331 -28.90 -23.16 7.11
CA GLU A 331 -30.17 -23.81 6.76
C GLU A 331 -30.34 -25.22 7.34
N ASP A 332 -29.27 -25.97 7.62
CA ASP A 332 -29.34 -27.35 8.11
C ASP A 332 -28.98 -27.50 9.60
N MET A 333 -28.91 -26.41 10.35
CA MET A 333 -28.53 -26.50 11.79
C MET A 333 -29.48 -27.33 12.61
N ASP A 334 -30.78 -27.33 12.31
CA ASP A 334 -31.78 -28.13 12.99
C ASP A 334 -31.54 -29.63 12.83
N LEU A 335 -30.81 -30.04 11.81
CA LEU A 335 -30.46 -31.45 11.57
C LEU A 335 -29.30 -31.94 12.46
N TYR A 336 -28.34 -31.05 12.74
CA TYR A 336 -27.08 -31.38 13.44
C TYR A 336 -27.02 -30.85 14.87
N ALA A 337 -27.75 -29.80 15.17
CA ALA A 337 -27.69 -29.12 16.45
C ALA A 337 -28.29 -29.89 17.65
N PRO A 338 -29.33 -30.72 17.50
CA PRO A 338 -29.94 -31.44 18.65
C PRO A 338 -28.93 -32.19 19.51
N ASP A 339 -28.02 -32.97 18.88
CA ASP A 339 -27.00 -33.73 19.60
C ASP A 339 -25.97 -32.81 20.31
N VAL A 340 -25.74 -31.61 19.80
CA VAL A 340 -24.86 -30.62 20.41
C VAL A 340 -25.56 -29.95 21.58
N TYR A 341 -26.84 -29.61 21.43
CA TYR A 341 -27.65 -29.01 22.50
C TYR A 341 -27.75 -29.96 23.71
N GLU A 342 -27.94 -31.25 23.47
CA GLU A 342 -27.98 -32.25 24.54
C GLU A 342 -26.68 -32.29 25.33
N LYS A 343 -25.52 -32.20 24.67
CA LYS A 343 -24.21 -32.19 25.35
C LYS A 343 -23.99 -30.96 26.24
N PHE A 344 -24.63 -29.84 25.91
CA PHE A 344 -24.51 -28.59 26.65
C PHE A 344 -25.70 -28.27 27.55
N ALA A 345 -26.71 -29.18 27.61
CA ALA A 345 -27.98 -28.94 28.31
C ALA A 345 -27.83 -28.62 29.81
N GLU A 346 -26.78 -29.17 30.45
CA GLU A 346 -26.51 -28.94 31.88
C GLU A 346 -25.70 -27.66 32.15
N LEU A 347 -25.15 -27.01 31.11
CA LEU A 347 -24.37 -25.79 31.28
C LEU A 347 -25.29 -24.58 31.32
N THR A 348 -24.97 -23.65 32.21
CA THR A 348 -25.55 -22.31 32.16
C THR A 348 -25.01 -21.57 30.94
N LYS A 349 -25.71 -20.54 30.51
CA LYS A 349 -25.27 -19.66 29.41
C LYS A 349 -23.86 -19.09 29.68
N GLU A 350 -23.58 -18.70 30.90
CA GLU A 350 -22.31 -18.14 31.34
C GLU A 350 -21.18 -19.18 31.26
N GLU A 351 -21.43 -20.42 31.70
CA GLU A 351 -20.46 -21.51 31.61
C GLU A 351 -20.18 -21.88 30.16
N LEU A 352 -21.20 -21.97 29.32
CA LEU A 352 -21.02 -22.22 27.88
C LEU A 352 -20.15 -21.15 27.22
N ILE A 353 -20.42 -19.89 27.50
CA ILE A 353 -19.59 -18.74 26.99
C ILE A 353 -18.15 -18.87 27.49
N GLN A 354 -17.93 -19.19 28.78
CA GLN A 354 -16.60 -19.38 29.35
C GLN A 354 -15.83 -20.52 28.66
N HIS A 355 -16.49 -21.63 28.39
CA HIS A 355 -15.89 -22.76 27.67
C HIS A 355 -15.51 -22.36 26.23
N LEU A 356 -16.41 -21.71 25.49
CA LEU A 356 -16.15 -21.27 24.13
C LEU A 356 -14.98 -20.27 24.08
N VAL A 357 -14.97 -19.27 24.97
CA VAL A 357 -13.89 -18.31 25.10
C VAL A 357 -12.56 -18.99 25.47
N SER A 358 -12.59 -19.93 26.42
CA SER A 358 -11.39 -20.65 26.85
C SER A 358 -10.84 -21.54 25.73
N TYR A 359 -11.68 -22.16 24.95
CA TYR A 359 -11.29 -22.99 23.81
C TYR A 359 -10.65 -22.16 22.73
N GLU A 360 -11.32 -21.10 22.26
CA GLU A 360 -10.88 -20.28 21.15
C GLU A 360 -9.68 -19.37 21.54
N PHE A 361 -9.76 -18.71 22.68
CA PHE A 361 -8.80 -17.69 23.08
C PHE A 361 -7.84 -18.12 24.20
N GLY A 362 -7.88 -19.37 24.66
CA GLY A 362 -7.07 -19.81 25.81
C GLY A 362 -5.56 -19.59 25.62
N LYS A 363 -5.05 -19.74 24.39
CA LYS A 363 -3.64 -19.44 24.07
C LYS A 363 -3.33 -17.93 24.14
N LEU A 364 -4.21 -17.11 23.56
CA LEU A 364 -4.07 -15.66 23.56
C LEU A 364 -4.17 -15.09 24.98
N LEU A 365 -5.16 -15.53 25.76
CA LEU A 365 -5.32 -15.10 27.15
C LEU A 365 -4.10 -15.46 28.00
N LYS A 366 -3.53 -16.67 27.84
CA LYS A 366 -2.30 -17.07 28.53
C LYS A 366 -1.10 -16.22 28.09
N LYS A 367 -0.98 -15.91 26.79
CA LYS A 367 0.09 -15.09 26.23
C LYS A 367 0.09 -13.70 26.85
N TYR A 368 -1.08 -13.10 27.06
CA TYR A 368 -1.22 -11.73 27.54
C TYR A 368 -1.45 -11.56 29.04
N LYS A 369 -1.60 -12.64 29.81
CA LYS A 369 -1.90 -12.60 31.24
C LYS A 369 -0.86 -11.83 32.11
N ASN A 370 0.43 -11.90 31.73
CA ASN A 370 1.52 -11.32 32.53
C ASN A 370 2.53 -10.60 31.60
N THR A 371 2.05 -9.79 30.70
CA THR A 371 2.95 -9.04 29.80
C THR A 371 3.48 -7.78 30.45
N ALA A 372 4.78 -7.51 30.26
CA ALA A 372 5.43 -6.29 30.76
C ALA A 372 4.82 -5.04 30.10
N ASP A 373 4.76 -3.94 30.82
CA ASP A 373 4.49 -2.62 30.24
C ASP A 373 5.69 -2.18 29.39
N LEU A 374 5.42 -1.85 28.13
CA LEU A 374 6.45 -1.41 27.17
C LEU A 374 6.51 0.12 27.05
N ASN A 375 5.61 0.82 27.71
CA ASN A 375 5.55 2.27 27.66
C ASN A 375 6.77 2.89 28.33
N ILE A 376 7.34 3.90 27.68
CA ILE A 376 8.48 4.65 28.23
C ILE A 376 7.93 5.71 29.19
N SER A 377 8.58 5.88 30.34
CA SER A 377 8.23 6.92 31.34
C SER A 377 8.31 8.33 30.72
N GLU A 378 7.61 9.30 31.33
CA GLU A 378 7.63 10.69 30.85
C GLU A 378 9.04 11.30 30.88
N ASP A 379 9.84 10.96 31.87
CA ASP A 379 11.22 11.40 32.01
C ASP A 379 12.13 10.88 30.88
N ASP A 380 11.94 9.66 30.44
CA ASP A 380 12.65 9.07 29.29
C ASP A 380 12.16 9.63 27.94
N ARG A 381 10.94 10.23 27.90
CA ARG A 381 10.40 10.93 26.71
C ARG A 381 11.09 12.27 26.50
N GLY A 382 11.47 12.96 27.57
CA GLY A 382 12.21 14.21 27.56
C GLY A 382 13.70 13.98 27.46
N GLY A 383 14.23 13.43 26.35
CA GLY A 383 15.67 13.29 26.17
C GLY A 383 16.40 14.57 26.56
N ARG A 384 17.40 14.45 27.43
CA ARG A 384 18.24 15.56 27.88
C ARG A 384 18.70 16.37 26.68
N SER A 385 18.35 17.67 26.74
CA SER A 385 18.84 18.73 25.85
C SER A 385 20.36 18.78 25.82
#